data_81d7c5bc5e63e143cdcecd6163ab1df6
#
_entry.id   81d7c5bc5e63e143cdcecd6163ab1df6
#
_cell.length_a   1.000
_cell.length_b   1.000
_cell.length_c   1.000
_cell.angle_alpha   90.00
_cell.angle_beta   90.00
_cell.angle_gamma   90.00
#
_symmetry.space_group_name_H-M   'P 1'
#
loop_
_entity.id
_entity.type
_entity.pdbx_description
1 polymer ?
#
loop_
_entity_poly.entity_id
_entity_poly.type
_entity_poly.pdbx_seq_one_letter_code
_entity_poly.pdbx_strand_id
1 'polypeptide(L)'
;MSVWDAIVGQEPTVALLKQIVASQGHDRDSVAQSWLICGPPGSGRSNLARAFAAALVSPDHGLDDQPSRITQQVLAGTYPDVTVLSTNKVTIGINEVRELIMTSEQMPSTSPWRVIIIEDVDRMLERTTNVLLKEIEEPAPHTIWLLCAPNAQDVLPTIRSRTRVVNLAIPSNTAVAGFLTDQVGVEPPLAAKAARLAQGHIGIAKLYATREQVLVDRDDLVVGLLNLHRASDAVVLAGRVVDAAKDQATDTVNEQVKRDEQEFRVINGLTPDERIPRQLLGAYHALSSKDQVRRRVTRLTRDVLDRNLTTLASVYRDVGVLQNQAEETAGLVNLENRAAIAELSVRLSREDAIERLEIIARTRRRLAANGSTLLDFEALFCGLLA
;
A
#
# COMPACT_ATOMS: atom_id res chain seq x y z
N MET A 1 20.60 -10.19 4.39
CA MET A 1 19.15 -10.38 4.52
C MET A 1 18.59 -10.98 3.25
N SER A 2 17.87 -12.10 3.37
CA SER A 2 17.15 -12.71 2.25
C SER A 2 16.05 -11.78 1.72
N VAL A 3 15.66 -11.89 0.47
CA VAL A 3 14.53 -11.16 -0.13
C VAL A 3 13.21 -11.37 0.63
N TRP A 4 13.10 -12.48 1.34
CA TRP A 4 11.91 -12.88 2.11
C TRP A 4 11.81 -12.20 3.48
N ASP A 5 12.92 -11.67 4.00
CA ASP A 5 12.95 -11.05 5.35
C ASP A 5 12.12 -9.76 5.43
N ALA A 6 11.86 -9.14 4.27
CA ALA A 6 10.97 -7.97 4.18
C ALA A 6 9.47 -8.34 4.21
N ILE A 7 9.12 -9.63 4.22
CA ILE A 7 7.73 -10.12 4.22
C ILE A 7 7.31 -10.42 5.65
N VAL A 8 6.50 -9.55 6.21
CA VAL A 8 6.15 -9.54 7.65
C VAL A 8 4.89 -10.38 7.90
N GLY A 9 4.97 -11.34 8.84
CA GLY A 9 3.81 -12.09 9.34
C GLY A 9 3.17 -13.02 8.31
N GLN A 10 3.95 -13.50 7.32
CA GLN A 10 3.47 -14.38 6.24
C GLN A 10 4.29 -15.68 6.14
N GLU A 11 4.81 -16.16 7.27
CA GLU A 11 5.75 -17.29 7.31
C GLU A 11 5.24 -18.53 6.57
N PRO A 12 3.94 -18.95 6.69
CA PRO A 12 3.44 -20.13 5.95
C PRO A 12 3.44 -19.91 4.43
N THR A 13 3.07 -18.70 4.00
CA THR A 13 3.05 -18.33 2.58
C THR A 13 4.47 -18.27 2.01
N VAL A 14 5.40 -17.68 2.74
CA VAL A 14 6.82 -17.61 2.35
C VAL A 14 7.41 -19.02 2.26
N ALA A 15 7.12 -19.90 3.22
CA ALA A 15 7.58 -21.29 3.19
C ALA A 15 7.06 -22.04 1.93
N LEU A 16 5.77 -21.85 1.60
CA LEU A 16 5.18 -22.44 0.39
C LEU A 16 5.88 -21.93 -0.88
N LEU A 17 6.09 -20.61 -0.99
CA LEU A 17 6.71 -20.01 -2.18
C LEU A 17 8.19 -20.43 -2.32
N LYS A 18 8.93 -20.52 -1.22
CA LYS A 18 10.30 -21.07 -1.20
C LYS A 18 10.36 -22.51 -1.73
N GLN A 19 9.43 -23.36 -1.33
CA GLN A 19 9.34 -24.74 -1.83
C GLN A 19 9.07 -24.77 -3.35
N ILE A 20 8.17 -23.93 -3.84
CA ILE A 20 7.83 -23.84 -5.26
C ILE A 20 9.06 -23.37 -6.06
N VAL A 21 9.76 -22.35 -5.60
CA VAL A 21 10.98 -21.88 -6.26
C VAL A 21 12.07 -22.94 -6.25
N ALA A 22 12.26 -23.66 -5.16
CA ALA A 22 13.24 -24.75 -5.07
C ALA A 22 12.92 -25.93 -6.02
N SER A 23 11.65 -26.18 -6.31
CA SER A 23 11.22 -27.26 -7.22
C SER A 23 11.48 -26.98 -8.70
N GLN A 24 11.67 -25.71 -9.10
CA GLN A 24 11.92 -25.32 -10.50
C GLN A 24 13.13 -26.03 -11.15
N GLY A 25 14.13 -26.37 -10.35
CA GLY A 25 15.33 -27.09 -10.84
C GLY A 25 15.07 -28.51 -11.31
N HIS A 26 13.94 -29.14 -10.95
CA HIS A 26 13.60 -30.50 -11.21
C HIS A 26 12.48 -30.67 -12.24
N ASP A 27 11.51 -29.76 -12.25
CA ASP A 27 10.37 -29.79 -13.17
C ASP A 27 9.79 -28.40 -13.35
N ARG A 28 10.10 -27.78 -14.49
CA ARG A 28 9.60 -26.42 -14.80
C ARG A 28 8.08 -26.37 -14.98
N ASP A 29 7.48 -27.47 -15.43
CA ASP A 29 6.03 -27.56 -15.66
C ASP A 29 5.24 -27.63 -14.34
N SER A 30 5.92 -27.86 -13.21
CA SER A 30 5.30 -27.90 -11.89
C SER A 30 4.94 -26.51 -11.31
N VAL A 31 5.48 -25.42 -11.88
CA VAL A 31 5.22 -24.06 -11.41
C VAL A 31 3.98 -23.49 -12.10
N ALA A 32 2.96 -23.20 -11.32
CA ALA A 32 1.80 -22.48 -11.87
C ALA A 32 2.23 -21.14 -12.47
N GLN A 33 1.78 -20.87 -13.70
CA GLN A 33 2.18 -19.66 -14.42
C GLN A 33 1.29 -18.44 -14.09
N SER A 34 0.14 -18.65 -13.43
CA SER A 34 -0.79 -17.57 -13.10
C SER A 34 -1.15 -17.58 -11.61
N TRP A 35 -0.84 -16.51 -10.92
CA TRP A 35 -1.02 -16.34 -9.48
C TRP A 35 -1.89 -15.14 -9.16
N LEU A 36 -2.73 -15.27 -8.12
CA LEU A 36 -3.51 -14.17 -7.55
C LEU A 36 -3.15 -14.02 -6.06
N ILE A 37 -2.42 -12.97 -5.74
CA ILE A 37 -1.98 -12.62 -4.39
C ILE A 37 -2.98 -11.65 -3.78
N CYS A 38 -3.75 -12.14 -2.82
CA CYS A 38 -4.80 -11.39 -2.15
C CYS A 38 -4.40 -11.02 -0.73
N GLY A 39 -4.86 -9.87 -0.26
CA GLY A 39 -4.69 -9.43 1.12
C GLY A 39 -5.11 -7.97 1.30
N PRO A 40 -5.46 -7.54 2.50
CA PRO A 40 -5.90 -6.17 2.74
C PRO A 40 -4.80 -5.16 2.40
N PRO A 41 -5.14 -3.88 2.19
CA PRO A 41 -4.16 -2.83 2.00
C PRO A 41 -3.11 -2.84 3.11
N GLY A 42 -1.83 -2.74 2.73
CA GLY A 42 -0.71 -2.75 3.68
C GLY A 42 -0.24 -4.11 4.19
N SER A 43 -0.86 -5.22 3.78
CA SER A 43 -0.42 -6.58 4.14
C SER A 43 0.88 -7.04 3.46
N GLY A 44 1.42 -6.26 2.52
CA GLY A 44 2.67 -6.58 1.83
C GLY A 44 2.52 -7.31 0.50
N ARG A 45 1.33 -7.30 -0.14
CA ARG A 45 1.07 -7.96 -1.45
C ARG A 45 2.13 -7.67 -2.50
N SER A 46 2.35 -6.39 -2.80
CA SER A 46 3.32 -5.96 -3.81
C SER A 46 4.75 -6.37 -3.43
N ASN A 47 5.09 -6.31 -2.14
CA ASN A 47 6.40 -6.76 -1.66
C ASN A 47 6.56 -8.27 -1.84
N LEU A 48 5.52 -9.06 -1.51
CA LEU A 48 5.55 -10.50 -1.73
C LEU A 48 5.66 -10.85 -3.22
N ALA A 49 4.88 -10.18 -4.08
CA ALA A 49 4.95 -10.37 -5.53
C ALA A 49 6.37 -10.10 -6.07
N ARG A 50 7.00 -9.00 -5.64
CA ARG A 50 8.36 -8.64 -6.04
C ARG A 50 9.41 -9.61 -5.47
N ALA A 51 9.25 -10.04 -4.21
CA ALA A 51 10.14 -11.03 -3.60
C ALA A 51 10.03 -12.38 -4.32
N PHE A 52 8.83 -12.82 -4.65
CA PHE A 52 8.59 -14.03 -5.41
C PHE A 52 9.14 -13.94 -6.83
N ALA A 53 8.92 -12.81 -7.53
CA ALA A 53 9.53 -12.57 -8.84
C ALA A 53 11.06 -12.61 -8.78
N ALA A 54 11.66 -11.96 -7.78
CA ALA A 54 13.11 -11.98 -7.59
C ALA A 54 13.64 -13.42 -7.38
N ALA A 55 12.95 -14.21 -6.56
CA ALA A 55 13.32 -15.60 -6.32
C ALA A 55 13.17 -16.50 -7.56
N LEU A 56 12.17 -16.21 -8.42
CA LEU A 56 11.95 -16.94 -9.68
C LEU A 56 13.05 -16.68 -10.72
N VAL A 57 13.57 -15.45 -10.79
CA VAL A 57 14.54 -15.06 -11.84
C VAL A 57 16.00 -15.10 -11.36
N SER A 58 16.24 -15.17 -10.06
CA SER A 58 17.60 -15.16 -9.49
C SER A 58 18.16 -16.57 -9.35
N PRO A 59 19.45 -16.80 -9.66
CA PRO A 59 20.10 -18.12 -9.53
C PRO A 59 20.15 -18.64 -8.09
N ASP A 60 20.15 -17.76 -7.10
CA ASP A 60 20.15 -18.10 -5.68
C ASP A 60 18.74 -18.41 -5.14
N HIS A 61 17.71 -18.32 -5.98
CA HIS A 61 16.32 -18.55 -5.62
C HIS A 61 15.85 -17.73 -4.42
N GLY A 62 16.52 -16.59 -4.14
CA GLY A 62 16.25 -15.72 -3.01
C GLY A 62 16.57 -16.36 -1.65
N LEU A 63 17.42 -17.38 -1.61
CA LEU A 63 17.78 -18.12 -0.38
C LEU A 63 19.04 -17.57 0.28
N ASP A 64 19.86 -16.81 -0.46
CA ASP A 64 21.09 -16.23 0.08
C ASP A 64 20.82 -15.17 1.12
N ASP A 65 21.66 -15.11 2.15
CA ASP A 65 21.59 -14.11 3.23
C ASP A 65 21.83 -12.68 2.74
N GLN A 66 22.43 -12.51 1.57
CA GLN A 66 22.59 -11.23 0.89
C GLN A 66 21.89 -11.27 -0.47
N PRO A 67 21.03 -10.26 -0.79
CA PRO A 67 20.38 -10.21 -2.08
C PRO A 67 21.40 -10.17 -3.22
N SER A 68 21.27 -11.07 -4.18
CA SER A 68 22.08 -11.03 -5.40
C SER A 68 21.87 -9.71 -6.14
N ARG A 69 22.78 -9.39 -7.08
CA ARG A 69 22.63 -8.23 -7.95
C ARG A 69 21.29 -8.27 -8.71
N ILE A 70 20.86 -9.45 -9.15
CA ILE A 70 19.58 -9.66 -9.84
C ILE A 70 18.42 -9.30 -8.89
N THR A 71 18.43 -9.85 -7.67
CA THR A 71 17.42 -9.54 -6.65
C THR A 71 17.31 -8.04 -6.40
N GLN A 72 18.45 -7.34 -6.26
CA GLN A 72 18.47 -5.88 -6.06
C GLN A 72 17.86 -5.14 -7.26
N GLN A 73 18.17 -5.54 -8.49
CA GLN A 73 17.60 -4.96 -9.70
C GLN A 73 16.09 -5.20 -9.82
N VAL A 74 15.59 -6.39 -9.45
CA VAL A 74 14.14 -6.67 -9.42
C VAL A 74 13.44 -5.79 -8.40
N LEU A 75 13.97 -5.67 -7.20
CA LEU A 75 13.39 -4.81 -6.15
C LEU A 75 13.41 -3.32 -6.54
N ALA A 76 14.44 -2.90 -7.27
CA ALA A 76 14.55 -1.55 -7.83
C ALA A 76 13.68 -1.34 -9.09
N GLY A 77 13.06 -2.40 -9.65
CA GLY A 77 12.24 -2.30 -10.87
C GLY A 77 13.03 -2.08 -12.15
N THR A 78 14.33 -2.44 -12.17
CA THR A 78 15.25 -2.21 -13.30
C THR A 78 15.66 -3.49 -14.03
N TYR A 79 15.19 -4.66 -13.57
CA TYR A 79 15.52 -5.94 -14.19
C TYR A 79 14.66 -6.21 -15.43
N PRO A 80 15.26 -6.53 -16.61
CA PRO A 80 14.54 -6.53 -17.89
C PRO A 80 13.49 -7.63 -18.02
N ASP A 81 13.64 -8.76 -17.31
CA ASP A 81 12.70 -9.87 -17.38
C ASP A 81 11.58 -9.82 -16.33
N VAL A 82 11.51 -8.73 -15.53
CA VAL A 82 10.43 -8.47 -14.58
C VAL A 82 9.77 -7.13 -14.91
N THR A 83 8.49 -7.18 -15.27
CA THR A 83 7.71 -5.99 -15.60
C THR A 83 6.62 -5.77 -14.55
N VAL A 84 6.52 -4.56 -14.00
CA VAL A 84 5.52 -4.20 -12.99
C VAL A 84 4.57 -3.15 -13.56
N LEU A 85 3.28 -3.48 -13.63
CA LEU A 85 2.23 -2.50 -13.88
C LEU A 85 1.68 -2.03 -12.52
N SER A 86 1.99 -0.80 -12.19
CA SER A 86 1.40 -0.05 -11.09
C SER A 86 0.75 1.21 -11.65
N THR A 87 -0.54 1.40 -11.40
CA THR A 87 -1.24 2.56 -11.95
C THR A 87 -1.49 3.62 -10.89
N ASN A 88 -1.28 4.87 -11.30
CA ASN A 88 -1.65 6.04 -10.52
C ASN A 88 -3.09 6.51 -10.83
N LYS A 89 -3.77 5.86 -11.77
CA LYS A 89 -5.14 6.17 -12.20
C LYS A 89 -6.14 5.39 -11.33
N VAL A 90 -7.38 5.79 -11.39
CA VAL A 90 -8.49 5.08 -10.72
C VAL A 90 -8.71 3.69 -11.35
N THR A 91 -8.47 3.56 -12.66
CA THR A 91 -8.64 2.32 -13.42
C THR A 91 -7.40 2.01 -14.25
N ILE A 92 -7.14 0.73 -14.46
CA ILE A 92 -6.13 0.23 -15.38
C ILE A 92 -6.72 0.22 -16.80
N GLY A 93 -6.04 0.88 -17.72
CA GLY A 93 -6.49 1.03 -19.10
C GLY A 93 -6.19 -0.20 -19.96
N ILE A 94 -6.99 -0.41 -21.00
CA ILE A 94 -6.83 -1.54 -21.92
C ILE A 94 -5.51 -1.51 -22.68
N ASN A 95 -4.97 -0.32 -23.00
CA ASN A 95 -3.72 -0.19 -23.73
C ASN A 95 -2.52 -0.59 -22.87
N GLU A 96 -2.55 -0.25 -21.55
CA GLU A 96 -1.53 -0.66 -20.59
C GLU A 96 -1.45 -2.19 -20.50
N VAL A 97 -2.61 -2.87 -20.48
CA VAL A 97 -2.66 -4.35 -20.47
C VAL A 97 -2.20 -4.96 -21.78
N ARG A 98 -2.53 -4.36 -22.93
CA ARG A 98 -2.02 -4.84 -24.24
C ARG A 98 -0.50 -4.74 -24.36
N GLU A 99 0.10 -3.67 -23.86
CA GLU A 99 1.57 -3.55 -23.81
C GLU A 99 2.21 -4.63 -22.95
N LEU A 100 1.58 -5.00 -21.81
CA LEU A 100 2.04 -6.13 -21.01
C LEU A 100 1.92 -7.46 -21.74
N ILE A 101 0.83 -7.69 -22.48
CA ILE A 101 0.64 -8.91 -23.27
C ILE A 101 1.73 -9.01 -24.33
N MET A 102 2.00 -7.96 -25.09
CA MET A 102 3.10 -7.97 -26.05
C MET A 102 4.47 -8.25 -25.39
N THR A 103 4.66 -7.79 -24.16
CA THR A 103 5.88 -8.06 -23.37
C THR A 103 5.91 -9.51 -22.90
N SER A 104 4.78 -10.08 -22.48
CA SER A 104 4.67 -11.45 -21.96
C SER A 104 4.97 -12.53 -23.01
N GLU A 105 4.68 -12.25 -24.29
CA GLU A 105 4.95 -13.14 -25.42
C GLU A 105 6.43 -13.20 -25.80
N GLN A 106 7.26 -12.26 -25.31
CA GLN A 106 8.70 -12.25 -25.60
C GLN A 106 9.44 -13.25 -24.69
N MET A 107 10.40 -13.97 -25.26
CA MET A 107 11.29 -14.81 -24.46
C MET A 107 12.08 -13.98 -23.44
N PRO A 108 12.30 -14.51 -22.22
CA PRO A 108 13.16 -13.84 -21.25
C PRO A 108 14.58 -13.66 -21.80
N SER A 109 15.23 -12.54 -21.40
CA SER A 109 16.54 -12.17 -21.96
C SER A 109 17.70 -12.86 -21.26
N THR A 110 17.61 -13.02 -19.94
CA THR A 110 18.74 -13.48 -19.10
C THR A 110 18.32 -14.50 -18.03
N SER A 111 17.04 -14.57 -17.70
CA SER A 111 16.52 -15.46 -16.66
C SER A 111 15.68 -16.60 -17.22
N PRO A 112 15.38 -17.63 -16.40
CA PRO A 112 14.52 -18.74 -16.85
C PRO A 112 13.06 -18.32 -17.08
N TRP A 113 12.62 -17.21 -16.46
CA TRP A 113 11.27 -16.72 -16.49
C TRP A 113 11.16 -15.26 -16.85
N ARG A 114 10.13 -14.91 -17.57
CA ARG A 114 9.58 -13.55 -17.67
C ARG A 114 8.45 -13.41 -16.65
N VAL A 115 8.54 -12.44 -15.78
CA VAL A 115 7.55 -12.23 -14.72
C VAL A 115 6.81 -10.92 -14.95
N ILE A 116 5.49 -10.99 -15.01
CA ILE A 116 4.61 -9.83 -15.13
C ILE A 116 3.84 -9.65 -13.83
N ILE A 117 4.02 -8.52 -13.17
CA ILE A 117 3.31 -8.16 -11.94
C ILE A 117 2.26 -7.11 -12.28
N ILE A 118 1.00 -7.34 -11.90
CA ILE A 118 -0.06 -6.35 -11.98
C ILE A 118 -0.54 -6.03 -10.57
N GLU A 119 -0.23 -4.84 -10.11
CA GLU A 119 -0.73 -4.33 -8.83
C GLU A 119 -2.19 -3.82 -8.99
N ASP A 120 -3.05 -4.09 -7.99
CA ASP A 120 -4.44 -3.66 -7.95
C ASP A 120 -5.26 -4.11 -9.19
N VAL A 121 -5.24 -5.40 -9.51
CA VAL A 121 -5.99 -5.98 -10.65
C VAL A 121 -7.52 -5.77 -10.54
N ASP A 122 -8.03 -5.55 -9.34
CA ASP A 122 -9.41 -5.15 -9.04
C ASP A 122 -9.81 -3.80 -9.65
N ARG A 123 -8.83 -2.97 -10.03
CA ARG A 123 -9.05 -1.70 -10.75
C ARG A 123 -9.22 -1.86 -12.26
N MET A 124 -9.16 -3.09 -12.77
CA MET A 124 -9.47 -3.35 -14.17
C MET A 124 -10.98 -3.36 -14.40
N LEU A 125 -11.41 -2.64 -15.42
CA LEU A 125 -12.78 -2.78 -15.90
C LEU A 125 -12.95 -4.15 -16.58
N GLU A 126 -14.16 -4.70 -16.57
CA GLU A 126 -14.50 -6.00 -17.17
C GLU A 126 -13.95 -6.16 -18.60
N ARG A 127 -14.10 -5.10 -19.42
CA ARG A 127 -13.55 -5.08 -20.78
C ARG A 127 -12.02 -5.25 -20.83
N THR A 128 -11.31 -4.66 -19.88
CA THR A 128 -9.84 -4.76 -19.78
C THR A 128 -9.44 -6.15 -19.29
N THR A 129 -10.17 -6.67 -18.30
CA THR A 129 -9.97 -8.02 -17.76
C THR A 129 -10.14 -9.10 -18.83
N ASN A 130 -11.16 -8.98 -19.70
CA ASN A 130 -11.42 -9.96 -20.76
C ASN A 130 -10.25 -10.08 -21.77
N VAL A 131 -9.48 -9.02 -21.97
CA VAL A 131 -8.28 -9.06 -22.83
C VAL A 131 -7.17 -9.89 -22.19
N LEU A 132 -7.08 -9.88 -20.84
CA LEU A 132 -6.05 -10.63 -20.11
C LEU A 132 -6.39 -12.12 -19.94
N LEU A 133 -7.67 -12.52 -20.05
CA LEU A 133 -8.11 -13.89 -19.74
C LEU A 133 -7.35 -14.96 -20.53
N LYS A 134 -7.09 -14.73 -21.81
CA LYS A 134 -6.37 -15.68 -22.67
C LYS A 134 -4.96 -15.93 -22.15
N GLU A 135 -4.28 -14.87 -21.76
CA GLU A 135 -2.91 -14.94 -21.26
C GLU A 135 -2.80 -15.58 -19.86
N ILE A 136 -3.87 -15.52 -19.08
CA ILE A 136 -3.93 -16.18 -17.76
C ILE A 136 -4.26 -17.67 -17.92
N GLU A 137 -5.07 -18.03 -18.93
CA GLU A 137 -5.48 -19.43 -19.21
C GLU A 137 -4.38 -20.22 -19.91
N GLU A 138 -3.76 -19.64 -20.94
CA GLU A 138 -2.69 -20.23 -21.74
C GLU A 138 -1.50 -19.25 -21.84
N PRO A 139 -0.72 -19.07 -20.74
CA PRO A 139 0.40 -18.16 -20.73
C PRO A 139 1.47 -18.57 -21.75
N ALA A 140 2.18 -17.60 -22.30
CA ALA A 140 3.33 -17.87 -23.15
C ALA A 140 4.36 -18.72 -22.40
N PRO A 141 5.11 -19.63 -23.08
CA PRO A 141 6.17 -20.39 -22.46
C PRO A 141 7.16 -19.48 -21.72
N HIS A 142 7.56 -19.89 -20.51
CA HIS A 142 8.46 -19.11 -19.66
C HIS A 142 7.90 -17.79 -19.11
N THR A 143 6.58 -17.57 -19.14
CA THR A 143 5.95 -16.37 -18.56
C THR A 143 5.15 -16.72 -17.31
N ILE A 144 5.34 -15.94 -16.26
CA ILE A 144 4.59 -16.03 -15.00
C ILE A 144 3.86 -14.71 -14.74
N TRP A 145 2.56 -14.82 -14.46
CA TRP A 145 1.69 -13.69 -14.10
C TRP A 145 1.47 -13.67 -12.60
N LEU A 146 1.79 -12.54 -11.95
CA LEU A 146 1.54 -12.28 -10.53
C LEU A 146 0.53 -11.12 -10.41
N LEU A 147 -0.71 -11.47 -10.11
CA LEU A 147 -1.80 -10.51 -9.97
C LEU A 147 -2.00 -10.19 -8.49
N CYS A 148 -2.15 -8.91 -8.12
CA CYS A 148 -2.41 -8.48 -6.75
C CYS A 148 -3.79 -7.85 -6.62
N ALA A 149 -4.56 -8.24 -5.59
CA ALA A 149 -5.88 -7.67 -5.29
C ALA A 149 -6.11 -7.54 -3.78
N PRO A 150 -6.95 -6.61 -3.30
CA PRO A 150 -7.31 -6.53 -1.88
C PRO A 150 -7.99 -7.80 -1.38
N ASN A 151 -8.90 -8.36 -2.18
CA ASN A 151 -9.62 -9.57 -1.87
C ASN A 151 -9.86 -10.37 -3.17
N ALA A 152 -9.86 -11.70 -3.07
CA ALA A 152 -10.17 -12.56 -4.22
C ALA A 152 -11.60 -12.35 -4.77
N GLN A 153 -12.54 -11.88 -3.94
CA GLN A 153 -13.91 -11.60 -4.34
C GLN A 153 -14.05 -10.32 -5.18
N ASP A 154 -13.09 -9.41 -5.09
CA ASP A 154 -13.05 -8.16 -5.87
C ASP A 154 -12.58 -8.40 -7.31
N VAL A 155 -12.08 -9.61 -7.59
CA VAL A 155 -11.58 -10.02 -8.90
C VAL A 155 -12.62 -10.89 -9.59
N LEU A 156 -12.80 -10.69 -10.91
CA LEU A 156 -13.76 -11.46 -11.70
C LEU A 156 -13.56 -12.98 -11.50
N PRO A 157 -14.66 -13.76 -11.34
CA PRO A 157 -14.60 -15.20 -11.15
C PRO A 157 -13.80 -15.93 -12.23
N THR A 158 -13.80 -15.39 -13.45
CA THR A 158 -13.07 -15.92 -14.61
C THR A 158 -11.55 -15.88 -14.43
N ILE A 159 -10.98 -14.83 -13.83
CA ILE A 159 -9.55 -14.77 -13.46
C ILE A 159 -9.27 -15.69 -12.27
N ARG A 160 -10.11 -15.59 -11.24
CA ARG A 160 -9.92 -16.35 -9.99
C ARG A 160 -9.88 -17.88 -10.23
N SER A 161 -10.71 -18.38 -11.14
CA SER A 161 -10.76 -19.82 -11.46
C SER A 161 -9.53 -20.34 -12.21
N ARG A 162 -8.73 -19.45 -12.81
CA ARG A 162 -7.56 -19.76 -13.63
C ARG A 162 -6.24 -19.41 -12.95
N THR A 163 -6.29 -18.88 -11.74
CA THR A 163 -5.10 -18.46 -10.98
C THR A 163 -4.94 -19.30 -9.71
N ARG A 164 -3.70 -19.52 -9.30
CA ARG A 164 -3.41 -20.05 -7.98
C ARG A 164 -3.53 -18.91 -6.95
N VAL A 165 -4.54 -18.99 -6.10
CA VAL A 165 -4.82 -17.95 -5.11
C VAL A 165 -3.92 -18.13 -3.89
N VAL A 166 -3.29 -17.04 -3.46
CA VAL A 166 -2.51 -16.92 -2.23
C VAL A 166 -3.11 -15.80 -1.39
N ASN A 167 -3.58 -16.13 -0.20
CA ASN A 167 -4.18 -15.15 0.71
C ASN A 167 -3.17 -14.75 1.78
N LEU A 168 -2.95 -13.44 1.92
CA LEU A 168 -2.14 -12.86 2.98
C LEU A 168 -3.00 -12.55 4.20
N ALA A 169 -2.50 -12.91 5.36
CA ALA A 169 -3.09 -12.50 6.63
C ALA A 169 -2.77 -11.03 6.94
N ILE A 170 -3.56 -10.44 7.84
CA ILE A 170 -3.19 -9.16 8.46
C ILE A 170 -2.03 -9.46 9.43
N PRO A 171 -0.87 -8.83 9.27
CA PRO A 171 0.25 -9.05 10.18
C PRO A 171 -0.13 -8.67 11.63
N SER A 172 0.33 -9.46 12.60
CA SER A 172 0.14 -9.13 14.00
C SER A 172 0.92 -7.88 14.39
N ASN A 173 0.46 -7.14 15.40
CA ASN A 173 1.18 -5.99 15.92
C ASN A 173 2.61 -6.37 16.38
N THR A 174 2.78 -7.58 16.93
CA THR A 174 4.09 -8.09 17.35
C THR A 174 5.03 -8.29 16.16
N ALA A 175 4.54 -8.90 15.07
CA ALA A 175 5.34 -9.10 13.85
C ALA A 175 5.74 -7.76 13.21
N VAL A 176 4.81 -6.79 13.15
CA VAL A 176 5.09 -5.45 12.63
C VAL A 176 6.08 -4.70 13.51
N ALA A 177 5.94 -4.76 14.85
CA ALA A 177 6.87 -4.13 15.78
C ALA A 177 8.27 -4.74 15.67
N GLY A 178 8.40 -6.06 15.59
CA GLY A 178 9.67 -6.75 15.35
C GLY A 178 10.33 -6.28 14.05
N PHE A 179 9.58 -6.22 12.96
CA PHE A 179 10.08 -5.68 11.69
C PHE A 179 10.61 -4.24 11.82
N LEU A 180 9.89 -3.37 12.53
CA LEU A 180 10.32 -1.98 12.74
C LEU A 180 11.60 -1.90 13.57
N THR A 181 11.75 -2.74 14.58
CA THR A 181 12.94 -2.79 15.42
C THR A 181 14.13 -3.36 14.66
N ASP A 182 13.95 -4.52 14.02
CA ASP A 182 15.05 -5.29 13.42
C ASP A 182 15.50 -4.73 12.07
N GLN A 183 14.56 -4.23 11.27
CA GLN A 183 14.82 -3.82 9.89
C GLN A 183 14.89 -2.31 9.69
N VAL A 184 14.18 -1.54 10.53
CA VAL A 184 14.14 -0.08 10.41
C VAL A 184 14.99 0.59 11.48
N GLY A 185 15.35 -0.12 12.56
CA GLY A 185 16.17 0.38 13.65
C GLY A 185 15.41 1.32 14.60
N VAL A 186 14.11 1.10 14.75
CA VAL A 186 13.26 1.91 15.63
C VAL A 186 13.26 1.35 17.04
N GLU A 187 13.30 2.23 18.05
CA GLU A 187 13.24 1.83 19.45
C GLU A 187 11.95 1.04 19.76
N PRO A 188 12.04 -0.06 20.56
CA PRO A 188 10.93 -0.97 20.80
C PRO A 188 9.62 -0.31 21.27
N PRO A 189 9.60 0.71 22.17
CA PRO A 189 8.36 1.36 22.58
C PRO A 189 7.65 2.09 21.42
N LEU A 190 8.41 2.78 20.58
CA LEU A 190 7.88 3.49 19.41
C LEU A 190 7.43 2.49 18.34
N ALA A 191 8.20 1.41 18.12
CA ALA A 191 7.83 0.33 17.20
C ALA A 191 6.49 -0.32 17.60
N ALA A 192 6.31 -0.63 18.88
CA ALA A 192 5.06 -1.19 19.40
C ALA A 192 3.87 -0.21 19.25
N LYS A 193 4.06 1.09 19.56
CA LYS A 193 3.05 2.14 19.35
C LYS A 193 2.68 2.23 17.88
N ALA A 194 3.66 2.38 16.98
CA ALA A 194 3.44 2.51 15.54
C ALA A 194 2.74 1.29 14.93
N ALA A 195 3.12 0.08 15.32
CA ALA A 195 2.48 -1.16 14.88
C ALA A 195 1.01 -1.23 15.29
N ARG A 196 0.70 -0.91 16.55
CA ARG A 196 -0.68 -0.89 17.07
C ARG A 196 -1.54 0.13 16.34
N LEU A 197 -1.04 1.36 16.17
CA LEU A 197 -1.75 2.45 15.51
C LEU A 197 -2.01 2.18 14.02
N ALA A 198 -1.13 1.42 13.38
CA ALA A 198 -1.23 1.08 11.96
C ALA A 198 -2.16 -0.12 11.68
N GLN A 199 -2.63 -0.85 12.70
CA GLN A 199 -3.61 -1.93 12.57
C GLN A 199 -3.25 -2.96 11.48
N GLY A 200 -1.98 -3.38 11.45
CA GLY A 200 -1.46 -4.36 10.48
C GLY A 200 -1.02 -3.78 9.13
N HIS A 201 -1.12 -2.47 8.93
CA HIS A 201 -0.63 -1.83 7.71
C HIS A 201 0.88 -1.50 7.83
N ILE A 202 1.76 -2.34 7.28
CA ILE A 202 3.22 -2.23 7.41
C ILE A 202 3.74 -0.86 6.97
N GLY A 203 3.29 -0.36 5.83
CA GLY A 203 3.72 0.94 5.30
C GLY A 203 3.35 2.11 6.21
N ILE A 204 2.15 2.10 6.80
CA ILE A 204 1.70 3.12 7.76
C ILE A 204 2.48 2.98 9.08
N ALA A 205 2.74 1.77 9.56
CA ALA A 205 3.56 1.53 10.74
C ALA A 205 4.97 2.12 10.57
N LYS A 206 5.61 1.86 9.44
CA LYS A 206 6.90 2.45 9.09
C LYS A 206 6.84 3.98 9.04
N LEU A 207 5.78 4.54 8.46
CA LEU A 207 5.59 5.99 8.36
C LEU A 207 5.47 6.63 9.74
N TYR A 208 4.68 6.06 10.66
CA TYR A 208 4.54 6.53 12.04
C TYR A 208 5.85 6.40 12.85
N ALA A 209 6.62 5.35 12.57
CA ALA A 209 7.88 5.10 13.26
C ALA A 209 9.04 5.99 12.79
N THR A 210 8.99 6.48 11.54
CA THR A 210 10.10 7.23 10.93
C THR A 210 9.82 8.71 10.71
N ARG A 211 8.56 9.15 10.84
CA ARG A 211 8.16 10.56 10.65
C ARG A 211 7.35 11.04 11.84
N GLU A 212 8.03 11.65 12.80
CA GLU A 212 7.45 12.14 14.04
C GLU A 212 6.23 13.05 13.78
N GLN A 213 6.34 13.99 12.83
CA GLN A 213 5.24 14.92 12.52
C GLN A 213 3.95 14.19 12.12
N VAL A 214 4.04 13.10 11.36
CA VAL A 214 2.85 12.33 10.94
C VAL A 214 2.16 11.66 12.13
N LEU A 215 2.95 11.24 13.13
CA LEU A 215 2.42 10.67 14.36
C LEU A 215 1.76 11.75 15.22
N VAL A 216 2.36 12.95 15.32
CA VAL A 216 1.80 14.11 16.02
C VAL A 216 0.48 14.53 15.36
N ASP A 217 0.45 14.70 14.04
CA ASP A 217 -0.77 15.09 13.29
C ASP A 217 -1.92 14.07 13.53
N ARG A 218 -1.57 12.77 13.63
CA ARG A 218 -2.55 11.73 13.98
C ARG A 218 -3.09 11.88 15.40
N ASP A 219 -2.20 12.10 16.36
CA ASP A 219 -2.59 12.25 17.76
C ASP A 219 -3.42 13.53 17.94
N ASP A 220 -3.07 14.62 17.28
CA ASP A 220 -3.84 15.87 17.24
C ASP A 220 -5.23 15.69 16.64
N LEU A 221 -5.35 14.87 15.58
CA LEU A 221 -6.65 14.52 14.99
C LEU A 221 -7.54 13.79 16.01
N VAL A 222 -7.00 12.83 16.75
CA VAL A 222 -7.76 12.09 17.78
C VAL A 222 -8.18 13.02 18.92
N VAL A 223 -7.28 13.86 19.42
CA VAL A 223 -7.58 14.84 20.47
C VAL A 223 -8.61 15.86 19.97
N GLY A 224 -8.47 16.32 18.72
CA GLY A 224 -9.43 17.25 18.11
C GLY A 224 -10.84 16.64 18.00
N LEU A 225 -10.95 15.36 17.63
CA LEU A 225 -12.24 14.66 17.61
C LEU A 225 -12.86 14.54 19.00
N LEU A 226 -12.07 14.13 20.00
CA LEU A 226 -12.55 13.92 21.37
C LEU A 226 -13.01 15.22 22.05
N ASN A 227 -12.49 16.37 21.60
CA ASN A 227 -12.86 17.70 22.09
C ASN A 227 -13.91 18.42 21.18
N LEU A 228 -14.59 17.67 20.33
CA LEU A 228 -15.54 18.23 19.39
C LEU A 228 -16.91 18.46 20.06
N HIS A 229 -17.24 19.72 20.35
CA HIS A 229 -18.49 20.06 21.08
C HIS A 229 -19.42 21.00 20.29
N ARG A 230 -18.92 21.77 19.34
CA ARG A 230 -19.69 22.78 18.60
C ARG A 230 -19.44 22.68 17.10
N ALA A 231 -20.40 23.11 16.31
CA ALA A 231 -20.25 23.16 14.85
C ALA A 231 -19.07 24.07 14.41
N SER A 232 -18.75 25.12 15.16
CA SER A 232 -17.56 25.94 14.89
C SER A 232 -16.27 25.14 15.00
N ASP A 233 -16.19 24.24 16.00
CA ASP A 233 -15.01 23.42 16.22
C ASP A 233 -14.84 22.41 15.08
N ALA A 234 -15.97 21.89 14.59
CA ALA A 234 -16.02 20.98 13.45
C ALA A 234 -15.44 21.62 12.17
N VAL A 235 -15.85 22.84 11.86
CA VAL A 235 -15.36 23.57 10.67
C VAL A 235 -13.87 23.88 10.80
N VAL A 236 -13.41 24.34 11.98
CA VAL A 236 -11.99 24.63 12.23
C VAL A 236 -11.16 23.35 12.16
N LEU A 237 -11.62 22.23 12.71
CA LEU A 237 -10.92 20.96 12.65
C LEU A 237 -10.83 20.45 11.22
N ALA A 238 -11.92 20.55 10.43
CA ALA A 238 -11.93 20.17 9.02
C ALA A 238 -10.87 20.94 8.22
N GLY A 239 -10.80 22.26 8.37
CA GLY A 239 -9.79 23.09 7.71
C GLY A 239 -8.38 22.63 8.06
N ARG A 240 -8.06 22.49 9.35
CA ARG A 240 -6.73 22.05 9.81
C ARG A 240 -6.34 20.67 9.25
N VAL A 241 -7.25 19.70 9.26
CA VAL A 241 -7.00 18.35 8.78
C VAL A 241 -6.73 18.31 7.27
N VAL A 242 -7.50 19.08 6.49
CA VAL A 242 -7.33 19.16 5.03
C VAL A 242 -6.04 19.88 4.66
N ASP A 243 -5.71 20.98 5.35
CA ASP A 243 -4.48 21.74 5.11
C ASP A 243 -3.24 20.90 5.51
N ALA A 244 -3.22 20.29 6.69
CA ALA A 244 -2.14 19.41 7.12
C ALA A 244 -1.93 18.24 6.13
N ALA A 245 -3.02 17.63 5.62
CA ALA A 245 -2.93 16.57 4.62
C ALA A 245 -2.31 17.06 3.30
N LYS A 246 -2.61 18.27 2.87
CA LYS A 246 -2.06 18.89 1.66
C LYS A 246 -0.59 19.24 1.83
N ASP A 247 -0.21 19.78 2.99
CA ASP A 247 1.18 20.13 3.30
C ASP A 247 2.04 18.85 3.36
N GLN A 248 1.60 17.82 4.08
CA GLN A 248 2.27 16.53 4.12
C GLN A 248 2.45 15.91 2.71
N ALA A 249 1.41 15.97 1.88
CA ALA A 249 1.46 15.46 0.51
C ALA A 249 2.45 16.25 -0.34
N THR A 250 2.48 17.57 -0.20
CA THR A 250 3.37 18.47 -0.94
C THR A 250 4.83 18.18 -0.59
N ASP A 251 5.16 18.08 0.70
CA ASP A 251 6.51 17.78 1.16
C ASP A 251 6.99 16.40 0.67
N THR A 252 6.13 15.39 0.79
CA THR A 252 6.46 14.04 0.32
C THR A 252 6.69 13.99 -1.18
N VAL A 253 5.86 14.67 -1.99
CA VAL A 253 6.04 14.71 -3.45
C VAL A 253 7.32 15.47 -3.83
N ASN A 254 7.63 16.58 -3.15
CA ASN A 254 8.86 17.32 -3.38
C ASN A 254 10.11 16.48 -3.08
N GLU A 255 10.09 15.69 -2.01
CA GLU A 255 11.18 14.75 -1.70
C GLU A 255 11.30 13.63 -2.75
N GLN A 256 10.16 13.13 -3.25
CA GLN A 256 10.15 12.13 -4.33
C GLN A 256 10.73 12.71 -5.62
N VAL A 257 10.31 13.89 -6.03
CA VAL A 257 10.83 14.56 -7.23
C VAL A 257 12.34 14.76 -7.13
N LYS A 258 12.84 15.21 -5.99
CA LYS A 258 14.31 15.35 -5.78
C LYS A 258 15.05 14.03 -5.92
N ARG A 259 14.47 12.93 -5.40
CA ARG A 259 15.05 11.58 -5.57
C ARG A 259 15.00 11.13 -7.02
N ASP A 260 13.84 11.26 -7.68
CA ASP A 260 13.68 10.90 -9.10
C ASP A 260 14.70 11.67 -9.98
N GLU A 261 14.93 12.96 -9.70
CA GLU A 261 15.93 13.78 -10.39
C GLU A 261 17.37 13.32 -10.14
N GLN A 262 17.69 12.93 -8.90
CA GLN A 262 19.02 12.39 -8.55
C GLN A 262 19.25 11.02 -9.21
N GLU A 263 18.29 10.13 -9.15
CA GLU A 263 18.34 8.83 -9.80
C GLU A 263 18.48 8.96 -11.32
N PHE A 264 17.74 9.88 -11.93
CA PHE A 264 17.87 10.18 -13.36
C PHE A 264 19.30 10.59 -13.74
N ARG A 265 19.94 11.44 -12.92
CA ARG A 265 21.33 11.84 -13.14
C ARG A 265 22.28 10.65 -13.03
N VAL A 266 22.16 9.84 -12.00
CA VAL A 266 23.01 8.65 -11.78
C VAL A 266 22.86 7.66 -12.93
N ILE A 267 21.64 7.37 -13.38
CA ILE A 267 21.36 6.43 -14.48
C ILE A 267 22.01 6.91 -15.79
N ASN A 268 22.02 8.23 -16.02
CA ASN A 268 22.61 8.81 -17.23
C ASN A 268 24.10 9.19 -17.08
N GLY A 269 24.76 8.78 -15.99
CA GLY A 269 26.19 9.01 -15.76
C GLY A 269 26.55 10.48 -15.51
N LEU A 270 25.58 11.30 -15.03
CA LEU A 270 25.75 12.72 -14.77
C LEU A 270 26.08 12.98 -13.30
N THR A 271 27.00 13.88 -13.05
CA THR A 271 27.28 14.40 -11.71
C THR A 271 26.17 15.35 -11.22
N PRO A 272 26.02 15.60 -9.90
CA PRO A 272 24.97 16.48 -9.36
C PRO A 272 24.97 17.89 -9.98
N ASP A 273 26.15 18.45 -10.30
CA ASP A 273 26.32 19.81 -10.81
C ASP A 273 26.43 19.88 -12.34
N GLU A 274 26.43 18.75 -13.03
CA GLU A 274 26.60 18.69 -14.48
C GLU A 274 25.33 19.15 -15.19
N ARG A 275 25.50 19.88 -16.31
CA ARG A 275 24.38 20.32 -17.14
C ARG A 275 23.70 19.14 -17.82
N ILE A 276 22.37 19.09 -17.74
CA ILE A 276 21.60 18.05 -18.45
C ILE A 276 21.78 18.20 -19.97
N PRO A 277 22.21 17.15 -20.68
CA PRO A 277 22.34 17.16 -22.15
C PRO A 277 21.00 17.48 -22.82
N ARG A 278 21.04 18.21 -23.96
CA ARG A 278 19.82 18.62 -24.68
C ARG A 278 18.88 17.47 -25.02
N GLN A 279 19.41 16.30 -25.32
CA GLN A 279 18.63 15.08 -25.62
C GLN A 279 17.83 14.55 -24.42
N LEU A 280 18.30 14.79 -23.21
CA LEU A 280 17.70 14.30 -21.95
C LEU A 280 16.81 15.36 -21.27
N LEU A 281 16.86 16.63 -21.73
CA LEU A 281 16.12 17.74 -21.11
C LEU A 281 14.60 17.48 -21.05
N GLY A 282 14.02 16.93 -22.13
CA GLY A 282 12.59 16.63 -22.17
C GLY A 282 12.17 15.60 -21.12
N ALA A 283 12.93 14.51 -21.00
CA ALA A 283 12.68 13.46 -20.00
C ALA A 283 12.92 13.98 -18.57
N TYR A 284 13.98 14.76 -18.35
CA TYR A 284 14.27 15.36 -17.05
C TYR A 284 13.18 16.34 -16.60
N HIS A 285 12.72 17.24 -17.48
CA HIS A 285 11.64 18.16 -17.15
C HIS A 285 10.27 17.47 -16.96
N ALA A 286 10.09 16.29 -17.53
CA ALA A 286 8.88 15.52 -17.30
C ALA A 286 8.77 15.05 -15.83
N LEU A 287 9.90 14.78 -15.14
CA LEU A 287 9.90 14.33 -13.73
C LEU A 287 9.30 15.37 -12.77
N SER A 288 9.60 16.65 -13.02
CA SER A 288 9.16 17.78 -12.17
C SER A 288 8.14 18.69 -12.86
N SER A 289 7.44 18.21 -13.91
CA SER A 289 6.42 19.02 -14.59
C SER A 289 5.29 19.41 -13.61
N LYS A 290 4.89 20.68 -13.65
CA LYS A 290 3.89 21.26 -12.72
C LYS A 290 2.59 20.43 -12.69
N ASP A 291 2.15 19.93 -13.85
CA ASP A 291 0.93 19.12 -13.94
C ASP A 291 1.09 17.74 -13.29
N GLN A 292 2.24 17.10 -13.46
CA GLN A 292 2.51 15.81 -12.80
C GLN A 292 2.64 15.98 -11.30
N VAL A 293 3.40 16.97 -10.83
CA VAL A 293 3.55 17.28 -9.40
C VAL A 293 2.17 17.56 -8.79
N ARG A 294 1.34 18.41 -9.41
CA ARG A 294 -0.01 18.71 -8.94
C ARG A 294 -0.89 17.46 -8.84
N ARG A 295 -0.83 16.56 -9.84
CA ARG A 295 -1.59 15.29 -9.81
C ARG A 295 -1.10 14.37 -8.69
N ARG A 296 0.23 14.26 -8.50
CA ARG A 296 0.84 13.47 -7.40
C ARG A 296 0.42 14.02 -6.04
N VAL A 297 0.47 15.35 -5.83
CA VAL A 297 0.03 16.01 -4.59
C VAL A 297 -1.45 15.75 -4.34
N THR A 298 -2.32 15.97 -5.34
CA THR A 298 -3.77 15.74 -5.19
C THR A 298 -4.08 14.30 -4.79
N ARG A 299 -3.40 13.33 -5.39
CA ARG A 299 -3.56 11.91 -5.05
C ARG A 299 -3.10 11.64 -3.62
N LEU A 300 -1.87 12.04 -3.28
CA LEU A 300 -1.30 11.79 -1.97
C LEU A 300 -2.09 12.49 -0.85
N THR A 301 -2.63 13.68 -1.10
CA THR A 301 -3.56 14.35 -0.18
C THR A 301 -4.76 13.45 0.13
N ARG A 302 -5.35 12.80 -0.88
CA ARG A 302 -6.46 11.86 -0.66
C ARG A 302 -6.05 10.62 0.12
N ASP A 303 -4.86 10.08 -0.14
CA ASP A 303 -4.34 8.93 0.61
C ASP A 303 -4.12 9.29 2.09
N VAL A 304 -3.64 10.52 2.37
CA VAL A 304 -3.52 11.04 3.74
C VAL A 304 -4.89 11.20 4.39
N LEU A 305 -5.86 11.78 3.68
CA LEU A 305 -7.22 11.95 4.19
C LEU A 305 -7.93 10.62 4.43
N ASP A 306 -7.74 9.61 3.58
CA ASP A 306 -8.28 8.26 3.79
C ASP A 306 -7.66 7.59 5.03
N ARG A 307 -6.35 7.77 5.27
CA ARG A 307 -5.69 7.35 6.50
C ARG A 307 -6.28 8.06 7.73
N ASN A 308 -6.59 9.35 7.63
CA ASN A 308 -7.24 10.09 8.70
C ASN A 308 -8.65 9.54 8.99
N LEU A 309 -9.42 9.17 7.98
CA LEU A 309 -10.70 8.47 8.15
C LEU A 309 -10.54 7.13 8.87
N THR A 310 -9.46 6.39 8.58
CA THR A 310 -9.13 5.14 9.30
C THR A 310 -8.81 5.41 10.78
N THR A 311 -8.07 6.50 11.06
CA THR A 311 -7.78 6.96 12.42
C THR A 311 -9.07 7.31 13.18
N LEU A 312 -9.98 8.07 12.58
CA LEU A 312 -11.27 8.43 13.19
C LEU A 312 -12.12 7.19 13.45
N ALA A 313 -12.18 6.25 12.50
CA ALA A 313 -12.89 4.97 12.66
C ALA A 313 -12.32 4.14 13.82
N SER A 314 -11.01 4.20 14.05
CA SER A 314 -10.37 3.48 15.17
C SER A 314 -10.82 3.99 16.54
N VAL A 315 -11.17 5.27 16.68
CA VAL A 315 -11.71 5.83 17.93
C VAL A 315 -13.08 5.25 18.22
N TYR A 316 -13.99 5.22 17.24
CA TYR A 316 -15.33 4.64 17.43
C TYR A 316 -15.31 3.12 17.55
N ARG A 317 -14.34 2.45 16.93
CA ARG A 317 -14.08 1.02 17.20
C ARG A 317 -13.71 0.83 18.68
N ASP A 318 -12.81 1.65 19.22
CA ASP A 318 -12.41 1.56 20.63
C ASP A 318 -13.57 1.90 21.59
N VAL A 319 -14.45 2.85 21.21
CA VAL A 319 -15.73 3.08 21.93
C VAL A 319 -16.55 1.80 21.97
N GLY A 320 -16.73 1.12 20.84
CA GLY A 320 -17.48 -0.14 20.78
C GLY A 320 -16.83 -1.27 21.60
N VAL A 321 -15.50 -1.35 21.62
CA VAL A 321 -14.76 -2.31 22.45
C VAL A 321 -15.02 -2.08 23.93
N LEU A 322 -14.99 -0.85 24.40
CA LEU A 322 -15.27 -0.50 25.81
C LEU A 322 -16.74 -0.74 26.19
N GLN A 323 -17.68 -0.35 25.31
CA GLN A 323 -19.11 -0.59 25.53
C GLN A 323 -19.48 -2.08 25.66
N ASN A 324 -18.70 -2.97 25.01
CA ASN A 324 -18.89 -4.40 25.07
C ASN A 324 -17.94 -5.12 26.04
N GLN A 325 -17.17 -4.39 26.85
CA GLN A 325 -16.20 -4.93 27.81
C GLN A 325 -15.20 -5.91 27.17
N ALA A 326 -14.85 -5.66 25.92
CA ALA A 326 -13.99 -6.54 25.11
C ALA A 326 -12.52 -6.07 25.05
N GLU A 327 -12.08 -5.20 25.99
CA GLU A 327 -10.73 -4.63 25.99
C GLU A 327 -9.64 -5.70 26.08
N GLU A 328 -9.83 -6.72 26.92
CA GLU A 328 -8.84 -7.80 27.09
C GLU A 328 -8.67 -8.67 25.83
N THR A 329 -9.75 -8.87 25.06
CA THR A 329 -9.74 -9.75 23.89
C THR A 329 -9.42 -9.03 22.59
N ALA A 330 -9.93 -7.81 22.40
CA ALA A 330 -9.78 -7.04 21.17
C ALA A 330 -8.68 -5.98 21.23
N GLY A 331 -8.24 -5.59 22.42
CA GLY A 331 -7.30 -4.50 22.66
C GLY A 331 -7.81 -3.15 22.17
N LEU A 332 -7.22 -2.06 22.62
CA LEU A 332 -7.48 -0.71 22.12
C LEU A 332 -6.40 -0.27 21.14
N VAL A 333 -6.81 0.45 20.11
CA VAL A 333 -5.89 1.10 19.16
C VAL A 333 -5.34 2.39 19.78
N ASN A 334 -6.17 3.18 20.44
CA ASN A 334 -5.84 4.51 20.97
C ASN A 334 -5.63 4.48 22.49
N LEU A 335 -4.66 3.68 22.97
CA LEU A 335 -4.36 3.51 24.39
C LEU A 335 -4.06 4.82 25.12
N GLU A 336 -3.37 5.75 24.45
CA GLU A 336 -3.00 7.05 25.01
C GLU A 336 -4.22 7.92 25.35
N ASN A 337 -5.34 7.70 24.65
CA ASN A 337 -6.58 8.45 24.82
C ASN A 337 -7.68 7.61 25.52
N ARG A 338 -7.31 6.49 26.18
CA ARG A 338 -8.25 5.55 26.79
C ARG A 338 -9.26 6.22 27.71
N ALA A 339 -8.84 7.15 28.56
CA ALA A 339 -9.72 7.83 29.51
C ALA A 339 -10.82 8.66 28.78
N ALA A 340 -10.44 9.48 27.82
CA ALA A 340 -11.39 10.29 27.04
C ALA A 340 -12.32 9.43 26.17
N ILE A 341 -11.81 8.33 25.62
CA ILE A 341 -12.63 7.36 24.86
C ILE A 341 -13.62 6.62 25.80
N ALA A 342 -13.21 6.32 27.03
CA ALA A 342 -14.12 5.74 28.03
C ALA A 342 -15.26 6.71 28.40
N GLU A 343 -14.97 8.01 28.57
CA GLU A 343 -16.00 9.02 28.77
C GLU A 343 -16.94 9.12 27.57
N LEU A 344 -16.40 9.09 26.35
CA LEU A 344 -17.19 9.09 25.13
C LEU A 344 -18.06 7.83 25.02
N SER A 345 -17.56 6.65 25.44
CA SER A 345 -18.30 5.40 25.40
C SER A 345 -19.52 5.36 26.34
N VAL A 346 -19.50 6.16 27.41
CA VAL A 346 -20.65 6.34 28.32
C VAL A 346 -21.68 7.33 27.75
N ARG A 347 -21.22 8.35 27.02
CA ARG A 347 -22.11 9.37 26.43
C ARG A 347 -22.85 8.87 25.20
N LEU A 348 -22.24 8.01 24.42
CA LEU A 348 -22.82 7.47 23.18
C LEU A 348 -23.56 6.17 23.41
N SER A 349 -24.71 5.99 22.77
CA SER A 349 -25.33 4.67 22.64
C SER A 349 -24.51 3.79 21.66
N ARG A 350 -24.80 2.50 21.60
CA ARG A 350 -24.18 1.58 20.62
C ARG A 350 -24.59 1.93 19.20
N GLU A 351 -25.84 2.32 19.02
CA GLU A 351 -26.41 2.77 17.76
C GLU A 351 -25.69 4.04 17.26
N ASP A 352 -25.47 5.00 18.16
CA ASP A 352 -24.73 6.25 17.82
C ASP A 352 -23.31 5.95 17.38
N ALA A 353 -22.61 5.01 18.03
CA ALA A 353 -21.25 4.62 17.66
C ALA A 353 -21.20 4.00 16.24
N ILE A 354 -22.19 3.17 15.91
CA ILE A 354 -22.35 2.56 14.58
C ILE A 354 -22.65 3.63 13.54
N GLU A 355 -23.60 4.54 13.83
CA GLU A 355 -23.94 5.63 12.91
C GLU A 355 -22.71 6.49 12.55
N ARG A 356 -21.84 6.79 13.54
CA ARG A 356 -20.60 7.54 13.28
C ARG A 356 -19.63 6.79 12.37
N LEU A 357 -19.52 5.47 12.53
CA LEU A 357 -18.74 4.65 11.58
C LEU A 357 -19.33 4.68 10.16
N GLU A 358 -20.66 4.71 10.03
CA GLU A 358 -21.33 4.84 8.73
C GLU A 358 -21.11 6.22 8.09
N ILE A 359 -21.10 7.31 8.91
CA ILE A 359 -20.77 8.66 8.44
C ILE A 359 -19.34 8.68 7.89
N ILE A 360 -18.38 8.09 8.61
CA ILE A 360 -16.98 7.98 8.16
C ILE A 360 -16.90 7.18 6.85
N ALA A 361 -17.57 6.03 6.77
CA ALA A 361 -17.60 5.21 5.56
C ALA A 361 -18.26 5.95 4.36
N ARG A 362 -19.29 6.76 4.60
CA ARG A 362 -19.93 7.61 3.59
C ARG A 362 -18.95 8.68 3.08
N THR A 363 -18.23 9.33 3.98
CA THR A 363 -17.22 10.33 3.63
C THR A 363 -16.10 9.70 2.78
N ARG A 364 -15.64 8.48 3.13
CA ARG A 364 -14.66 7.72 2.33
C ARG A 364 -15.15 7.50 0.90
N ARG A 365 -16.42 7.11 0.71
CA ARG A 365 -17.02 6.95 -0.64
C ARG A 365 -17.07 8.27 -1.43
N ARG A 366 -17.39 9.40 -0.78
CA ARG A 366 -17.39 10.72 -1.41
C ARG A 366 -15.99 11.17 -1.82
N LEU A 367 -15.00 10.94 -0.96
CA LEU A 367 -13.59 11.23 -1.24
C LEU A 367 -13.11 10.45 -2.47
N ALA A 368 -13.48 9.17 -2.60
CA ALA A 368 -13.18 8.34 -3.76
C ALA A 368 -13.89 8.82 -5.04
N ALA A 369 -15.09 9.38 -4.92
CA ALA A 369 -15.90 9.93 -6.03
C ALA A 369 -15.48 11.36 -6.45
N ASN A 370 -14.35 11.89 -5.98
CA ASN A 370 -13.85 13.24 -6.26
C ASN A 370 -14.72 14.38 -5.70
N GLY A 371 -15.36 14.18 -4.55
CA GLY A 371 -16.05 15.22 -3.80
C GLY A 371 -15.12 16.38 -3.38
N SER A 372 -15.71 17.49 -2.93
CA SER A 372 -14.95 18.60 -2.33
C SER A 372 -14.42 18.19 -0.98
N THR A 373 -13.10 17.98 -0.87
CA THR A 373 -12.45 17.47 0.34
C THR A 373 -12.79 18.29 1.59
N LEU A 374 -12.80 19.63 1.50
CA LEU A 374 -13.12 20.50 2.63
C LEU A 374 -14.58 20.34 3.07
N LEU A 375 -15.52 20.44 2.15
CA LEU A 375 -16.96 20.30 2.45
C LEU A 375 -17.30 18.90 2.98
N ASP A 376 -16.66 17.87 2.45
CA ASP A 376 -16.88 16.49 2.91
C ASP A 376 -16.37 16.30 4.34
N PHE A 377 -15.24 16.93 4.72
CA PHE A 377 -14.70 16.87 6.07
C PHE A 377 -15.43 17.78 7.05
N GLU A 378 -15.93 18.95 6.62
CA GLU A 378 -16.84 19.78 7.43
C GLU A 378 -18.14 19.00 7.76
N ALA A 379 -18.77 18.40 6.75
CA ALA A 379 -19.96 17.58 6.94
C ALA A 379 -19.68 16.33 7.82
N LEU A 380 -18.50 15.72 7.66
CA LEU A 380 -18.04 14.63 8.52
C LEU A 380 -18.01 15.06 9.98
N PHE A 381 -17.21 16.08 10.32
CA PHE A 381 -17.05 16.49 11.72
C PHE A 381 -18.32 17.05 12.32
N CYS A 382 -19.18 17.71 11.54
CA CYS A 382 -20.53 18.09 12.01
C CYS A 382 -21.38 16.86 12.35
N GLY A 383 -21.30 15.79 11.57
CA GLY A 383 -22.00 14.53 11.85
C GLY A 383 -21.39 13.70 12.99
N LEU A 384 -20.15 13.99 13.40
CA LEU A 384 -19.47 13.34 14.52
C LEU A 384 -19.63 14.07 15.85
N LEU A 385 -20.32 15.22 15.89
CA LEU A 385 -20.63 15.94 17.13
C LEU A 385 -21.37 15.00 18.11
N ALA A 386 -20.92 15.01 19.38
CA ALA A 386 -21.46 14.15 20.44
C ALA A 386 -22.44 14.89 21.34
#